data_594490deb8fe0dda495b3fb1fb016c09
#
_entry.id   594490deb8fe0dda495b3fb1fb016c09
#
_cell.length_a   1.000
_cell.length_b   1.000
_cell.length_c   1.000
_cell.angle_alpha   90.00
_cell.angle_beta   90.00
_cell.angle_gamma   90.00
#
_symmetry.space_group_name_H-M   'P 1'
#
loop_
_entity.id
_entity.type
_entity.pdbx_description
1 polymer ?
#
loop_
_entity_poly.entity_id
_entity_poly.type
_entity_poly.pdbx_seq_one_letter_code
_entity_poly.pdbx_strand_id
1 'polypeptide(L)'
;MKDELVRAMTKDGFVNAVAVTTTGIVERARQIHKTLPTATAALGRLLTAASMMGNMQKVDDGSITLQLKGGGPLGRLLAVSDAEGNVRGWVENPQISMLEKAPGKLDVGAAVGSDGTLTVIRDLRMKEPYIGTIDLVSGEIAEDITAYFAQSEQIPTACALGVLVGKDQSVTAAGGYIIPVSYTHLRAHETGAY
;
A
#
# COMPACT_ATOMS: atom_id res chain seq x y z
N MET A 1 -12.94 -16.63 -3.42
CA MET A 1 -13.13 -15.91 -2.13
C MET A 1 -13.48 -14.48 -2.50
N LYS A 2 -14.45 -13.87 -1.85
CA LYS A 2 -14.80 -12.45 -2.11
C LYS A 2 -13.81 -11.57 -1.32
N ASP A 3 -13.24 -10.58 -1.97
CA ASP A 3 -12.39 -9.62 -1.28
C ASP A 3 -13.26 -8.71 -0.39
N GLU A 4 -12.76 -8.39 0.81
CA GLU A 4 -13.48 -7.63 1.80
C GLU A 4 -12.56 -6.60 2.45
N LEU A 5 -13.12 -5.41 2.73
CA LEU A 5 -12.45 -4.34 3.45
C LEU A 5 -13.20 -4.08 4.77
N VAL A 6 -12.46 -4.05 5.85
CA VAL A 6 -12.99 -3.82 7.20
C VAL A 6 -12.31 -2.62 7.83
N ARG A 7 -13.10 -1.77 8.47
CA ARG A 7 -12.63 -0.64 9.30
C ARG A 7 -12.99 -0.88 10.75
N ALA A 8 -12.05 -0.61 11.64
CA ALA A 8 -12.27 -0.64 13.08
C ALA A 8 -11.69 0.63 13.71
N MET A 9 -12.38 1.17 14.68
CA MET A 9 -11.95 2.34 15.44
C MET A 9 -12.13 2.08 16.92
N THR A 10 -11.15 2.47 17.74
CA THR A 10 -11.30 2.43 19.19
C THR A 10 -12.36 3.43 19.65
N LYS A 11 -13.00 3.15 20.80
CA LYS A 11 -14.08 4.01 21.32
C LYS A 11 -13.65 5.46 21.58
N ASP A 12 -12.39 5.64 21.91
CA ASP A 12 -11.76 6.94 22.14
C ASP A 12 -11.28 7.63 20.83
N GLY A 13 -11.38 6.94 19.69
CA GLY A 13 -11.00 7.48 18.39
C GLY A 13 -9.48 7.57 18.13
N PHE A 14 -8.63 7.08 19.04
CA PHE A 14 -7.18 7.18 18.88
C PHE A 14 -6.60 6.25 17.83
N VAL A 15 -7.18 5.08 17.66
CA VAL A 15 -6.72 4.09 16.69
C VAL A 15 -7.81 3.83 15.68
N ASN A 16 -7.46 4.00 14.41
CA ASN A 16 -8.33 3.67 13.28
C ASN A 16 -7.60 2.63 12.42
N ALA A 17 -8.08 1.41 12.41
CA ALA A 17 -7.52 0.32 11.65
C ALA A 17 -8.32 0.06 10.37
N VAL A 18 -7.62 -0.17 9.27
CA VAL A 18 -8.19 -0.66 8.02
C VAL A 18 -7.47 -1.95 7.66
N ALA A 19 -8.22 -2.98 7.35
CA ALA A 19 -7.72 -4.26 6.87
C ALA A 19 -8.48 -4.68 5.62
N VAL A 20 -7.80 -5.34 4.69
CA VAL A 20 -8.41 -5.79 3.44
C VAL A 20 -7.87 -7.14 3.01
N THR A 21 -8.73 -7.98 2.46
CA THR A 21 -8.35 -9.13 1.63
C THR A 21 -8.41 -8.70 0.17
N THR A 22 -7.39 -9.05 -0.62
CA THR A 22 -7.25 -8.61 -2.02
C THR A 22 -6.87 -9.76 -2.95
N THR A 23 -7.15 -11.00 -2.55
CA THR A 23 -6.75 -12.20 -3.31
C THR A 23 -7.32 -12.18 -4.73
N GLY A 24 -8.61 -11.85 -4.88
CA GLY A 24 -9.27 -11.74 -6.18
C GLY A 24 -8.74 -10.58 -7.02
N ILE A 25 -8.52 -9.43 -6.41
CA ILE A 25 -7.95 -8.23 -7.07
C ILE A 25 -6.56 -8.54 -7.62
N VAL A 26 -5.67 -9.11 -6.80
CA VAL A 26 -4.28 -9.39 -7.19
C VAL A 26 -4.23 -10.49 -8.23
N GLU A 27 -5.04 -11.55 -8.10
CA GLU A 27 -5.12 -12.59 -9.13
C GLU A 27 -5.63 -12.02 -10.47
N ARG A 28 -6.63 -11.14 -10.43
CA ARG A 28 -7.12 -10.48 -11.63
C ARG A 28 -6.05 -9.58 -12.28
N ALA A 29 -5.30 -8.82 -11.49
CA ALA A 29 -4.18 -8.01 -11.97
C ALA A 29 -3.08 -8.90 -12.60
N ARG A 30 -2.74 -10.02 -11.96
CA ARG A 30 -1.80 -11.00 -12.50
C ARG A 30 -2.21 -11.49 -13.89
N GLN A 31 -3.47 -11.86 -14.05
CA GLN A 31 -4.00 -12.36 -15.33
C GLN A 31 -3.97 -11.28 -16.43
N ILE A 32 -4.34 -10.04 -16.11
CA ILE A 32 -4.36 -8.91 -17.05
C ILE A 32 -2.95 -8.56 -17.51
N HIS A 33 -2.02 -8.39 -16.56
CA HIS A 33 -0.66 -7.92 -16.83
C HIS A 33 0.32 -9.06 -17.10
N LYS A 34 -0.11 -10.32 -16.92
CA LYS A 34 0.72 -11.54 -17.08
C LYS A 34 2.00 -11.46 -16.23
N THR A 35 1.86 -10.99 -14.98
CA THR A 35 2.98 -10.82 -14.07
C THR A 35 3.55 -12.17 -13.61
N LEU A 36 4.87 -12.28 -13.54
CA LEU A 36 5.56 -13.39 -12.89
C LEU A 36 5.56 -13.23 -11.36
N PRO A 37 5.87 -14.28 -10.57
CA PRO A 37 5.63 -14.31 -9.12
C PRO A 37 6.12 -13.08 -8.35
N THR A 38 7.35 -12.64 -8.56
CA THR A 38 7.90 -11.47 -7.82
C THR A 38 7.18 -10.18 -8.21
N ALA A 39 6.89 -9.99 -9.51
CA ALA A 39 6.11 -8.85 -9.98
C ALA A 39 4.66 -8.87 -9.47
N THR A 40 4.06 -10.08 -9.38
CA THR A 40 2.73 -10.28 -8.81
C THR A 40 2.72 -9.86 -7.33
N ALA A 41 3.72 -10.27 -6.56
CA ALA A 41 3.83 -9.92 -5.15
C ALA A 41 4.01 -8.41 -4.96
N ALA A 42 4.88 -7.76 -5.75
CA ALA A 42 5.11 -6.32 -5.65
C ALA A 42 3.86 -5.51 -6.04
N LEU A 43 3.29 -5.78 -7.22
CA LEU A 43 2.07 -5.10 -7.67
C LEU A 43 0.91 -5.34 -6.72
N GLY A 44 0.74 -6.57 -6.24
CA GLY A 44 -0.31 -6.94 -5.31
C GLY A 44 -0.22 -6.21 -3.98
N ARG A 45 0.98 -6.09 -3.40
CA ARG A 45 1.20 -5.27 -2.19
C ARG A 45 0.84 -3.81 -2.42
N LEU A 46 1.25 -3.24 -3.57
CA LEU A 46 0.94 -1.84 -3.88
C LEU A 46 -0.58 -1.61 -4.08
N LEU A 47 -1.27 -2.54 -4.77
CA LEU A 47 -2.73 -2.51 -4.93
C LEU A 47 -3.45 -2.60 -3.58
N THR A 48 -2.99 -3.49 -2.70
CA THR A 48 -3.53 -3.66 -1.34
C THR A 48 -3.38 -2.38 -0.52
N ALA A 49 -2.20 -1.77 -0.53
CA ALA A 49 -1.95 -0.49 0.13
C ALA A 49 -2.83 0.63 -0.43
N ALA A 50 -2.92 0.73 -1.77
CA ALA A 50 -3.73 1.75 -2.43
C ALA A 50 -5.22 1.62 -2.07
N SER A 51 -5.78 0.39 -2.06
CA SER A 51 -7.16 0.13 -1.68
C SER A 51 -7.46 0.62 -0.25
N MET A 52 -6.61 0.30 0.71
CA MET A 52 -6.76 0.78 2.08
C MET A 52 -6.63 2.29 2.20
N MET A 53 -5.57 2.87 1.60
CA MET A 53 -5.32 4.31 1.67
C MET A 53 -6.39 5.12 0.93
N GLY A 54 -6.96 4.59 -0.16
CA GLY A 54 -8.11 5.19 -0.85
C GLY A 54 -9.34 5.23 0.06
N ASN A 55 -9.64 4.11 0.71
CA ASN A 55 -10.78 4.02 1.63
C ASN A 55 -10.60 4.84 2.92
N MET A 56 -9.37 5.18 3.30
CA MET A 56 -9.10 6.07 4.43
C MET A 56 -9.37 7.56 4.14
N GLN A 57 -9.60 7.94 2.89
CA GLN A 57 -9.91 9.32 2.54
C GLN A 57 -11.25 9.76 3.12
N LYS A 58 -11.36 11.06 3.42
CA LYS A 58 -12.58 11.67 3.99
C LYS A 58 -13.51 12.24 2.91
N VAL A 59 -13.14 12.12 1.64
CA VAL A 59 -13.88 12.68 0.48
C VAL A 59 -14.38 11.53 -0.37
N ASP A 60 -15.69 11.41 -0.49
CA ASP A 60 -16.36 10.25 -1.11
C ASP A 60 -16.02 10.05 -2.59
N ASP A 61 -15.76 11.11 -3.33
CA ASP A 61 -15.38 11.06 -4.75
C ASP A 61 -13.89 11.32 -4.99
N GLY A 62 -13.08 11.28 -3.93
CA GLY A 62 -11.64 11.42 -3.97
C GLY A 62 -10.94 10.21 -4.59
N SER A 63 -9.69 10.39 -4.97
CA SER A 63 -8.82 9.29 -5.41
C SER A 63 -7.42 9.43 -4.85
N ILE A 64 -6.74 8.29 -4.74
CA ILE A 64 -5.33 8.24 -4.36
C ILE A 64 -4.53 7.53 -5.44
N THR A 65 -3.36 8.06 -5.74
CA THR A 65 -2.39 7.42 -6.63
C THR A 65 -1.11 7.17 -5.85
N LEU A 66 -0.65 5.93 -5.86
CA LEU A 66 0.66 5.52 -5.35
C LEU A 66 1.58 5.27 -6.54
N GLN A 67 2.69 5.99 -6.62
CA GLN A 67 3.72 5.77 -7.62
C GLN A 67 5.03 5.40 -6.93
N LEU A 68 5.60 4.28 -7.34
CA LEU A 68 6.80 3.70 -6.77
C LEU A 68 7.85 3.55 -7.87
N LYS A 69 9.05 4.08 -7.62
CA LYS A 69 10.19 4.00 -8.53
C LYS A 69 11.45 3.80 -7.69
N GLY A 70 11.92 2.58 -7.58
CA GLY A 70 13.04 2.22 -6.69
C GLY A 70 14.35 1.88 -7.40
N GLY A 71 14.40 1.99 -8.73
CA GLY A 71 15.61 1.67 -9.50
C GLY A 71 15.86 0.16 -9.71
N GLY A 72 15.00 -0.70 -9.17
CA GLY A 72 15.07 -2.15 -9.37
C GLY A 72 14.51 -2.60 -10.74
N PRO A 73 14.62 -3.89 -11.06
CA PRO A 73 14.26 -4.44 -12.37
C PRO A 73 12.77 -4.34 -12.72
N LEU A 74 11.86 -4.18 -11.75
CA LEU A 74 10.44 -3.95 -12.00
C LEU A 74 10.15 -2.61 -12.69
N GLY A 75 11.07 -1.65 -12.60
CA GLY A 75 10.83 -0.28 -13.06
C GLY A 75 9.78 0.42 -12.18
N ARG A 76 8.87 1.15 -12.81
CA ARG A 76 7.80 1.85 -12.10
C ARG A 76 6.62 0.94 -11.79
N LEU A 77 6.06 1.12 -10.60
CA LEU A 77 4.77 0.58 -10.20
C LEU A 77 3.79 1.73 -9.94
N LEU A 78 2.56 1.56 -10.36
CA LEU A 78 1.49 2.53 -10.15
C LEU A 78 0.24 1.81 -9.64
N ALA A 79 -0.41 2.37 -8.63
CA ALA A 79 -1.73 1.96 -8.20
C ALA A 79 -2.61 3.18 -7.96
N VAL A 80 -3.87 3.09 -8.35
CA VAL A 80 -4.88 4.13 -8.15
C VAL A 80 -6.08 3.51 -7.48
N SER A 81 -6.57 4.15 -6.43
CA SER A 81 -7.81 3.75 -5.73
C SER A 81 -8.77 4.91 -5.60
N ASP A 82 -10.06 4.62 -5.65
CA ASP A 82 -11.11 5.54 -5.21
C ASP A 82 -11.35 5.45 -3.69
N ALA A 83 -12.30 6.25 -3.19
CA ALA A 83 -12.66 6.26 -1.78
C ALA A 83 -13.42 5.00 -1.32
N GLU A 84 -13.96 4.21 -2.22
CA GLU A 84 -14.60 2.92 -1.94
C GLU A 84 -13.58 1.78 -1.80
N GLY A 85 -12.32 2.02 -2.17
CA GLY A 85 -11.25 1.02 -2.17
C GLY A 85 -11.17 0.19 -3.45
N ASN A 86 -11.94 0.55 -4.50
CA ASN A 86 -11.77 -0.05 -5.82
C ASN A 86 -10.43 0.39 -6.40
N VAL A 87 -9.62 -0.58 -6.84
CA VAL A 87 -8.24 -0.32 -7.19
C VAL A 87 -7.88 -0.86 -8.56
N ARG A 88 -6.99 -0.14 -9.22
CA ARG A 88 -6.32 -0.55 -10.46
C ARG A 88 -4.86 -0.19 -10.39
N GLY A 89 -4.01 -0.94 -11.08
CA GLY A 89 -2.57 -0.67 -11.06
C GLY A 89 -1.85 -1.29 -12.23
N TRP A 90 -0.57 -0.96 -12.32
CA TRP A 90 0.30 -1.32 -13.41
C TRP A 90 1.74 -1.44 -12.92
N VAL A 91 2.53 -2.27 -13.58
CA VAL A 91 3.96 -2.43 -13.39
C VAL A 91 4.68 -2.36 -14.75
N GLU A 92 5.80 -1.67 -14.80
CA GLU A 92 6.52 -1.42 -16.06
C GLU A 92 7.08 -2.71 -16.66
N ASN A 93 7.73 -3.54 -15.84
CA ASN A 93 8.31 -4.82 -16.25
C ASN A 93 7.63 -5.99 -15.51
N PRO A 94 6.51 -6.51 -16.04
CA PRO A 94 5.74 -7.55 -15.36
C PRO A 94 6.41 -8.94 -15.40
N GLN A 95 7.35 -9.17 -16.30
CA GLN A 95 7.96 -10.46 -16.58
C GLN A 95 9.45 -10.52 -16.19
N ILE A 96 9.79 -10.00 -15.02
CA ILE A 96 11.13 -10.16 -14.47
C ILE A 96 11.33 -11.58 -13.96
N SER A 97 12.57 -12.06 -14.00
CA SER A 97 12.92 -13.35 -13.38
C SER A 97 12.52 -13.37 -11.90
N MET A 98 12.17 -14.56 -11.41
CA MET A 98 11.86 -14.74 -10.00
C MET A 98 13.09 -14.43 -9.14
N LEU A 99 12.93 -13.51 -8.19
CA LEU A 99 13.92 -13.17 -7.19
C LEU A 99 13.47 -13.72 -5.84
N GLU A 100 14.34 -14.46 -5.17
CA GLU A 100 14.08 -15.05 -3.87
C GLU A 100 15.14 -14.57 -2.85
N LYS A 101 14.68 -14.12 -1.71
CA LYS A 101 15.51 -13.77 -0.54
C LYS A 101 15.90 -15.01 0.26
N ALA A 102 15.06 -16.03 0.21
CA ALA A 102 15.24 -17.37 0.77
C ALA A 102 14.30 -18.35 0.05
N PRO A 103 14.53 -19.68 0.12
CA PRO A 103 13.67 -20.65 -0.53
C PRO A 103 12.19 -20.41 -0.22
N GLY A 104 11.38 -20.17 -1.27
CA GLY A 104 9.95 -19.87 -1.17
C GLY A 104 9.59 -18.47 -0.65
N LYS A 105 10.56 -17.57 -0.44
CA LYS A 105 10.33 -16.17 -0.04
C LYS A 105 10.77 -15.22 -1.15
N LEU A 106 9.82 -14.66 -1.87
CA LEU A 106 10.08 -13.69 -2.93
C LEU A 106 10.78 -12.43 -2.40
N ASP A 107 11.79 -11.97 -3.11
CA ASP A 107 12.54 -10.74 -2.80
C ASP A 107 11.91 -9.54 -3.52
N VAL A 108 10.86 -9.00 -2.91
CA VAL A 108 10.17 -7.83 -3.45
C VAL A 108 11.05 -6.58 -3.35
N GLY A 109 11.80 -6.45 -2.25
CA GLY A 109 12.70 -5.31 -2.05
C GLY A 109 13.76 -5.22 -3.15
N ALA A 110 14.43 -6.32 -3.48
CA ALA A 110 15.39 -6.33 -4.59
C ALA A 110 14.73 -6.07 -5.95
N ALA A 111 13.50 -6.53 -6.16
CA ALA A 111 12.78 -6.33 -7.40
C ALA A 111 12.34 -4.87 -7.62
N VAL A 112 11.90 -4.20 -6.57
CA VAL A 112 11.51 -2.77 -6.58
C VAL A 112 12.75 -1.89 -6.55
N GLY A 113 13.73 -2.24 -5.73
CA GLY A 113 14.89 -1.41 -5.39
C GLY A 113 14.56 -0.37 -4.32
N SER A 114 15.59 0.24 -3.76
CA SER A 114 15.49 1.27 -2.71
C SER A 114 16.13 2.61 -3.10
N ASP A 115 16.69 2.71 -4.31
CA ASP A 115 17.27 3.96 -4.82
C ASP A 115 16.23 4.73 -5.63
N GLY A 116 15.35 5.41 -4.91
CA GLY A 116 14.28 6.19 -5.52
C GLY A 116 13.16 6.56 -4.57
N THR A 117 11.95 6.75 -5.06
CA THR A 117 10.89 7.41 -4.31
C THR A 117 9.55 6.67 -4.33
N LEU A 118 8.79 6.87 -3.25
CA LEU A 118 7.35 6.67 -3.18
C LEU A 118 6.68 8.05 -3.24
N THR A 119 5.85 8.26 -4.26
CA THR A 119 5.02 9.46 -4.40
C THR A 119 3.55 9.08 -4.21
N VAL A 120 2.88 9.79 -3.32
CA VAL A 120 1.46 9.65 -3.01
C VAL A 120 0.75 10.93 -3.47
N ILE A 121 -0.21 10.78 -4.39
CA ILE A 121 -1.02 11.88 -4.90
C ILE A 121 -2.45 11.66 -4.42
N ARG A 122 -3.02 12.63 -3.70
CA ARG A 122 -4.40 12.62 -3.22
C ARG A 122 -5.20 13.68 -3.95
N ASP A 123 -6.13 13.26 -4.78
CA ASP A 123 -7.14 14.15 -5.33
C ASP A 123 -8.33 14.21 -4.35
N LEU A 124 -8.40 15.29 -3.61
CA LEU A 124 -9.44 15.57 -2.63
C LEU A 124 -10.53 16.51 -3.19
N ARG A 125 -10.63 16.61 -4.50
CA ARG A 125 -11.53 17.55 -5.22
C ARG A 125 -11.27 19.03 -4.88
N MET A 126 -10.07 19.33 -4.46
CA MET A 126 -9.58 20.69 -4.28
C MET A 126 -8.98 21.22 -5.60
N LYS A 127 -8.64 22.51 -5.64
CA LYS A 127 -8.06 23.16 -6.83
C LYS A 127 -6.79 22.44 -7.31
N GLU A 128 -5.99 21.92 -6.37
CA GLU A 128 -4.77 21.18 -6.67
C GLU A 128 -4.74 19.91 -5.81
N PRO A 129 -4.22 18.79 -6.32
CA PRO A 129 -4.06 17.59 -5.53
C PRO A 129 -2.94 17.77 -4.49
N TYR A 130 -3.06 17.10 -3.37
CA TYR A 130 -1.96 16.99 -2.41
C TYR A 130 -0.95 15.95 -2.90
N ILE A 131 0.33 16.29 -2.89
CA ILE A 131 1.42 15.41 -3.33
C ILE A 131 2.44 15.29 -2.19
N GLY A 132 2.63 14.08 -1.69
CA GLY A 132 3.69 13.73 -0.75
C GLY A 132 4.68 12.78 -1.41
N THR A 133 5.97 13.05 -1.25
CA THR A 133 7.04 12.20 -1.77
C THR A 133 8.06 11.93 -0.68
N ILE A 134 8.48 10.68 -0.56
CA ILE A 134 9.56 10.24 0.34
C ILE A 134 10.56 9.38 -0.44
N ASP A 135 11.79 9.33 0.06
CA ASP A 135 12.76 8.33 -0.39
C ASP A 135 12.34 6.93 0.10
N LEU A 136 12.57 5.90 -0.71
CA LEU A 136 12.30 4.53 -0.33
C LEU A 136 13.24 4.07 0.78
N VAL A 137 12.72 3.32 1.72
CA VAL A 137 13.48 2.73 2.83
C VAL A 137 14.02 1.36 2.44
N SER A 138 13.18 0.52 1.84
CA SER A 138 13.57 -0.87 1.55
C SER A 138 13.04 -1.43 0.22
N GLY A 139 12.03 -0.80 -0.38
CA GLY A 139 11.32 -1.36 -1.53
C GLY A 139 10.39 -2.54 -1.20
N GLU A 140 10.27 -2.93 0.08
CA GLU A 140 9.32 -3.98 0.54
C GLU A 140 7.87 -3.49 0.56
N ILE A 141 7.64 -2.24 0.21
CA ILE A 141 6.37 -1.53 0.08
C ILE A 141 5.69 -1.26 1.44
N ALA A 142 5.53 -2.25 2.32
CA ALA A 142 4.90 -2.03 3.62
C ALA A 142 5.72 -1.09 4.52
N GLU A 143 7.03 -1.23 4.52
CA GLU A 143 7.96 -0.35 5.23
C GLU A 143 7.97 1.05 4.63
N ASP A 144 7.91 1.16 3.30
CA ASP A 144 7.88 2.43 2.59
C ASP A 144 6.56 3.18 2.84
N ILE A 145 5.42 2.47 2.90
CA ILE A 145 4.13 3.06 3.31
C ILE A 145 4.18 3.53 4.76
N THR A 146 4.78 2.75 5.66
CA THR A 146 4.97 3.15 7.07
C THR A 146 5.81 4.42 7.16
N ALA A 147 6.91 4.49 6.41
CA ALA A 147 7.77 5.67 6.35
C ALA A 147 7.04 6.89 5.77
N TYR A 148 6.21 6.71 4.75
CA TYR A 148 5.37 7.77 4.19
C TYR A 148 4.44 8.38 5.25
N PHE A 149 3.73 7.56 6.01
CA PHE A 149 2.87 8.06 7.08
C PHE A 149 3.65 8.80 8.16
N ALA A 150 4.83 8.30 8.53
CA ALA A 150 5.66 8.94 9.55
C ALA A 150 6.25 10.28 9.08
N GLN A 151 6.77 10.34 7.85
CA GLN A 151 7.52 11.51 7.34
C GLN A 151 6.61 12.57 6.71
N SER A 152 5.63 12.14 5.90
CA SER A 152 4.76 13.06 5.16
C SER A 152 3.49 13.42 5.93
N GLU A 153 2.84 12.43 6.55
CA GLU A 153 1.60 12.65 7.31
C GLU A 153 1.84 12.95 8.80
N GLN A 154 3.04 12.68 9.30
CA GLN A 154 3.43 12.80 10.71
C GLN A 154 2.54 11.95 11.65
N ILE A 155 2.08 10.80 11.16
CA ILE A 155 1.23 9.87 11.88
C ILE A 155 1.97 8.54 12.03
N PRO A 156 2.37 8.15 13.27
CA PRO A 156 2.89 6.80 13.52
C PRO A 156 1.90 5.75 13.04
N THR A 157 2.37 4.81 12.24
CA THR A 157 1.50 3.86 11.55
C THR A 157 2.15 2.48 11.52
N ALA A 158 1.39 1.44 11.81
CA ALA A 158 1.77 0.07 11.52
C ALA A 158 1.14 -0.36 10.19
N CYS A 159 1.94 -0.91 9.29
CA CYS A 159 1.50 -1.44 8.01
C CYS A 159 2.06 -2.83 7.78
N ALA A 160 1.21 -3.76 7.37
CA ALA A 160 1.65 -5.05 6.88
C ALA A 160 0.91 -5.40 5.58
N LEU A 161 1.64 -5.92 4.62
CA LEU A 161 1.16 -6.31 3.30
C LEU A 161 1.69 -7.70 2.96
N GLY A 162 0.84 -8.57 2.44
CA GLY A 162 1.21 -9.92 2.08
C GLY A 162 0.57 -10.36 0.77
N VAL A 163 1.34 -11.06 -0.05
CA VAL A 163 0.87 -11.77 -1.23
C VAL A 163 1.57 -13.11 -1.29
N LEU A 164 0.80 -14.17 -1.29
CA LEU A 164 1.28 -15.54 -1.45
C LEU A 164 0.97 -16.02 -2.86
N VAL A 165 2.00 -16.44 -3.57
CA VAL A 165 1.91 -16.99 -4.92
C VAL A 165 2.18 -18.48 -4.85
N GLY A 166 1.27 -19.28 -5.40
CA GLY A 166 1.37 -20.74 -5.44
C GLY A 166 2.40 -21.22 -6.46
N LYS A 167 2.68 -22.52 -6.42
CA LYS A 167 3.61 -23.18 -7.37
C LYS A 167 3.10 -23.11 -8.82
N ASP A 168 1.81 -23.03 -9.02
CA ASP A 168 1.13 -22.80 -10.29
C ASP A 168 1.10 -21.33 -10.72
N GLN A 169 1.79 -20.46 -9.96
CA GLN A 169 1.86 -19.01 -10.13
C GLN A 169 0.53 -18.27 -9.85
N SER A 170 -0.52 -18.94 -9.41
CA SER A 170 -1.75 -18.28 -8.98
C SER A 170 -1.59 -17.61 -7.62
N VAL A 171 -2.40 -16.59 -7.35
CA VAL A 171 -2.43 -15.92 -6.05
C VAL A 171 -3.28 -16.74 -5.09
N THR A 172 -2.66 -17.32 -4.06
CA THR A 172 -3.34 -18.13 -3.05
C THR A 172 -3.92 -17.29 -1.92
N ALA A 173 -3.26 -16.21 -1.55
CA ALA A 173 -3.75 -15.24 -0.59
C ALA A 173 -3.09 -13.89 -0.81
N ALA A 174 -3.85 -12.81 -0.64
CA ALA A 174 -3.34 -11.45 -0.62
C ALA A 174 -4.19 -10.59 0.33
N GLY A 175 -3.56 -9.64 1.00
CA GLY A 175 -4.21 -8.74 1.91
C GLY A 175 -3.21 -7.95 2.75
N GLY A 176 -3.75 -7.17 3.69
CA GLY A 176 -2.93 -6.36 4.58
C GLY A 176 -3.76 -5.54 5.56
N TYR A 177 -3.05 -4.76 6.36
CA TYR A 177 -3.66 -3.78 7.25
C TYR A 177 -2.82 -2.52 7.35
N ILE A 178 -3.49 -1.40 7.65
CA ILE A 178 -2.87 -0.12 8.02
C ILE A 178 -3.53 0.35 9.32
N ILE A 179 -2.71 0.66 10.32
CA ILE A 179 -3.14 1.10 11.64
C ILE A 179 -2.43 2.41 11.98
N PRO A 180 -2.97 3.56 11.58
CA PRO A 180 -2.48 4.85 12.04
C PRO A 180 -2.89 5.11 13.49
N VAL A 181 -1.98 5.68 14.27
CA VAL A 181 -2.22 6.06 15.68
C VAL A 181 -2.19 7.58 15.79
N SER A 182 -3.35 8.18 16.09
CA SER A 182 -3.45 9.64 16.26
C SER A 182 -3.26 10.04 17.71
N TYR A 183 -2.23 10.86 17.97
CA TYR A 183 -1.97 11.44 19.30
C TYR A 183 -2.59 12.81 19.50
N THR A 184 -3.38 13.32 18.56
CA THR A 184 -3.91 14.70 18.62
C THR A 184 -4.79 14.97 19.83
N HIS A 185 -5.40 13.95 20.44
CA HIS A 185 -6.19 14.07 21.64
C HIS A 185 -5.42 13.90 22.96
N LEU A 186 -4.22 13.31 22.96
CA LEU A 186 -3.41 13.16 24.17
C LEU A 186 -2.92 14.51 24.72
N ARG A 187 -2.62 15.48 23.85
CA ARG A 187 -2.20 16.83 24.28
C ARG A 187 -3.31 17.67 24.90
N ALA A 188 -4.57 17.37 24.60
CA ALA A 188 -5.71 18.14 25.16
C ALA A 188 -5.98 17.81 26.65
N HIS A 189 -5.54 16.64 27.13
CA HIS A 189 -5.70 16.25 28.53
C HIS A 189 -4.55 16.66 29.43
N GLU A 190 -3.35 16.92 28.88
CA GLU A 190 -2.19 17.35 29.66
C GLU A 190 -2.18 18.85 29.96
N THR A 191 -2.95 19.67 29.25
CA THR A 191 -3.01 21.13 29.46
C THR A 191 -4.13 21.60 30.39
N GLY A 192 -4.90 20.67 30.97
CA GLY A 192 -6.05 20.97 31.85
C GLY A 192 -5.79 20.94 33.37
N ALA A 193 -4.53 20.85 33.80
CA ALA A 193 -4.17 20.82 35.22
C ALA A 193 -3.19 21.95 35.57
N TYR A 194 -3.69 23.18 35.65
CA TYR A 194 -3.15 24.26 36.48
C TYR A 194 -4.27 25.21 36.87
#